data_30a80bc864e5c63ff953c24119028150
#
_entry.id   30a80bc864e5c63ff953c24119028150
#
_cell.length_a   1.000
_cell.length_b   1.000
_cell.length_c   1.000
_cell.angle_alpha   90.00
_cell.angle_beta   90.00
_cell.angle_gamma   90.00
#
_symmetry.space_group_name_H-M   'P 1'
#
loop_
_entity.id
_entity.type
_entity.pdbx_description
1 polymer ?
#
loop_
_entity_poly.entity_id
_entity_poly.type
_entity_poly.pdbx_seq_one_letter_code
_entity_poly.pdbx_strand_id
1 'polypeptide(L)'
;VEIRKDHINFAVQVPTGKKCELLLYKKGSMNPKYRFEMPEEKGIGEVRFLALQGLDTEKYEYNFQIDERVWIDPYVRELAGTKKFGVRMDVQKHQARGKFVRDAYDWEDDKRPHLAWNDVIAYSLHIRGFTKHSSSHAVHKGTYLGIVEKIPYLLQLGINQIQCMPVYEFDEYVQNKINFWGYGKGFYFAPKSSYASGSSAVKELKDMVKACHRAGIEVVLEMPFEAGISAQKAMECLKFYLLEYHVDGFVVNPYNVPWDELNADPLLKEVKIMKKEEGFQTIMRRFLKGDENMIRDVMWALKHNSSADGVCNSITAQTGFTLWDLVSYDGKHNEENGERNQDGPDYNYSWNCGAEGPSRKKNIIRLRKNQVKNAYMLLLTAQGTPCLLAGDEFY
;
A
#
# COMPACT_ATOMS: atom_id res chain seq x y z
N VAL A 1 6.48 -14.26 -16.08
CA VAL A 1 6.17 -14.39 -17.54
C VAL A 1 6.76 -13.20 -18.26
N GLU A 2 7.47 -13.45 -19.38
CA GLU A 2 8.14 -12.44 -20.17
C GLU A 2 7.63 -12.46 -21.61
N ILE A 3 7.17 -11.30 -22.10
CA ILE A 3 6.67 -11.14 -23.48
C ILE A 3 7.81 -10.65 -24.35
N ARG A 4 8.22 -11.46 -25.34
CA ARG A 4 9.21 -11.14 -26.36
C ARG A 4 8.52 -10.82 -27.67
N LYS A 5 9.29 -10.36 -28.65
CA LYS A 5 8.76 -9.96 -29.97
C LYS A 5 8.05 -11.10 -30.72
N ASP A 6 8.58 -12.30 -30.63
CA ASP A 6 8.17 -13.49 -31.37
C ASP A 6 7.60 -14.62 -30.52
N HIS A 7 7.79 -14.56 -29.21
CA HIS A 7 7.32 -15.59 -28.27
C HIS A 7 7.04 -15.02 -26.88
N ILE A 8 6.36 -15.81 -26.06
CA ILE A 8 6.16 -15.54 -24.62
C ILE A 8 6.84 -16.64 -23.85
N ASN A 9 7.75 -16.25 -22.96
CA ASN A 9 8.44 -17.16 -22.07
C ASN A 9 7.74 -17.23 -20.71
N PHE A 10 7.40 -18.44 -20.29
CA PHE A 10 6.84 -18.77 -19.00
C PHE A 10 7.90 -19.47 -18.18
N ALA A 11 8.15 -19.02 -16.96
CA ALA A 11 9.05 -19.66 -16.02
C ALA A 11 8.40 -19.67 -14.65
N VAL A 12 8.53 -20.79 -13.92
CA VAL A 12 7.98 -20.95 -12.57
C VAL A 12 8.88 -21.89 -11.77
N GLN A 13 9.08 -21.58 -10.50
CA GLN A 13 9.79 -22.48 -9.59
C GLN A 13 8.83 -23.58 -9.11
N VAL A 14 9.24 -24.82 -9.26
CA VAL A 14 8.46 -26.03 -8.92
C VAL A 14 9.38 -27.00 -8.19
N PRO A 15 9.02 -27.45 -6.99
CA PRO A 15 9.81 -28.46 -6.27
C PRO A 15 10.05 -29.73 -7.12
N THR A 16 11.22 -30.33 -6.96
CA THR A 16 11.61 -31.56 -7.65
C THR A 16 10.56 -32.68 -7.47
N GLY A 17 10.29 -33.42 -8.54
CA GLY A 17 9.32 -34.51 -8.54
C GLY A 17 7.85 -34.12 -8.66
N LYS A 18 7.53 -32.81 -8.73
CA LYS A 18 6.17 -32.32 -8.92
C LYS A 18 5.84 -32.12 -10.40
N LYS A 19 4.63 -32.45 -10.79
CA LYS A 19 4.11 -32.16 -12.14
C LYS A 19 3.76 -30.68 -12.24
N CYS A 20 4.05 -30.08 -13.39
CA CYS A 20 3.71 -28.69 -13.67
C CYS A 20 3.07 -28.53 -15.05
N GLU A 21 1.98 -27.81 -15.11
CA GLU A 21 1.29 -27.42 -16.34
C GLU A 21 1.09 -25.90 -16.39
N LEU A 22 1.26 -25.31 -17.57
CA LEU A 22 0.75 -23.99 -17.89
C LEU A 22 -0.72 -24.11 -18.33
N LEU A 23 -1.60 -23.38 -17.68
CA LEU A 23 -3.01 -23.31 -18.02
C LEU A 23 -3.30 -21.98 -18.74
N LEU A 24 -3.85 -22.04 -19.95
CA LEU A 24 -4.31 -20.87 -20.68
C LEU A 24 -5.84 -20.82 -20.76
N TYR A 25 -6.39 -19.69 -20.36
CA TYR A 25 -7.84 -19.42 -20.34
C TYR A 25 -8.20 -18.42 -21.41
N LYS A 26 -9.27 -18.64 -22.15
CA LYS A 26 -9.88 -17.58 -22.92
C LYS A 26 -10.51 -16.56 -21.97
N LYS A 27 -10.33 -15.25 -22.17
CA LYS A 27 -10.92 -14.21 -21.33
C LYS A 27 -12.41 -14.47 -21.10
N GLY A 28 -12.83 -14.39 -19.84
CA GLY A 28 -14.21 -14.66 -19.41
C GLY A 28 -14.55 -16.15 -19.21
N SER A 29 -13.67 -17.10 -19.54
CA SER A 29 -13.87 -18.52 -19.29
C SER A 29 -13.32 -18.95 -17.92
N MET A 30 -14.06 -19.76 -17.19
CA MET A 30 -13.59 -20.37 -15.93
C MET A 30 -12.75 -21.62 -16.16
N ASN A 31 -12.85 -22.25 -17.35
CA ASN A 31 -12.11 -23.47 -17.66
C ASN A 31 -10.91 -23.15 -18.57
N PRO A 32 -9.74 -23.76 -18.30
CA PRO A 32 -8.61 -23.63 -19.20
C PRO A 32 -8.92 -24.19 -20.58
N LYS A 33 -8.60 -23.44 -21.63
CA LYS A 33 -8.76 -23.89 -23.00
C LYS A 33 -7.59 -24.77 -23.46
N TYR A 34 -6.40 -24.45 -22.97
CA TYR A 34 -5.18 -25.19 -23.28
C TYR A 34 -4.44 -25.51 -21.98
N ARG A 35 -3.79 -26.66 -22.00
CA ARG A 35 -2.87 -27.14 -20.97
C ARG A 35 -1.59 -27.54 -21.62
N PHE A 36 -0.48 -27.04 -21.15
CA PHE A 36 0.85 -27.34 -21.66
C PHE A 36 1.70 -27.90 -20.52
N GLU A 37 2.18 -29.10 -20.67
CA GLU A 37 3.09 -29.72 -19.70
C GLU A 37 4.43 -28.95 -19.70
N MET A 38 4.99 -28.76 -18.52
CA MET A 38 6.28 -28.14 -18.28
C MET A 38 7.19 -29.18 -17.59
N PRO A 39 7.80 -30.10 -18.37
CA PRO A 39 8.46 -31.29 -17.84
C PRO A 39 9.76 -30.92 -17.10
N GLU A 40 10.08 -31.75 -16.11
CA GLU A 40 11.23 -31.51 -15.23
C GLU A 40 12.56 -31.61 -15.96
N GLU A 41 12.72 -32.59 -16.84
CA GLU A 41 13.93 -32.84 -17.61
C GLU A 41 14.28 -31.69 -18.58
N LYS A 42 13.36 -30.81 -18.89
CA LYS A 42 13.60 -29.60 -19.69
C LYS A 42 13.82 -28.36 -18.84
N GLY A 43 13.81 -28.49 -17.51
CA GLY A 43 14.04 -27.40 -16.57
C GLY A 43 15.51 -27.15 -16.25
N ILE A 44 15.77 -26.15 -15.41
CA ILE A 44 17.09 -25.88 -14.82
C ILE A 44 16.89 -25.84 -13.30
N GLY A 45 17.39 -26.86 -12.60
CA GLY A 45 17.10 -27.04 -11.19
C GLY A 45 15.60 -27.14 -10.95
N GLU A 46 15.07 -26.35 -10.04
CA GLU A 46 13.62 -26.28 -9.76
C GLU A 46 12.84 -25.36 -10.72
N VAL A 47 13.50 -24.70 -11.67
CA VAL A 47 12.81 -23.79 -12.59
C VAL A 47 12.32 -24.56 -13.82
N ARG A 48 11.01 -24.58 -14.00
CA ARG A 48 10.35 -25.07 -15.22
C ARG A 48 10.08 -23.90 -16.14
N PHE A 49 10.29 -24.09 -17.44
CA PHE A 49 10.03 -23.03 -18.42
C PHE A 49 9.44 -23.58 -19.71
N LEU A 50 8.71 -22.73 -20.40
CA LEU A 50 8.07 -23.02 -21.68
C LEU A 50 7.97 -21.72 -22.49
N ALA A 51 8.30 -21.79 -23.78
CA ALA A 51 8.08 -20.69 -24.71
C ALA A 51 6.94 -21.02 -25.67
N LEU A 52 6.00 -20.09 -25.85
CA LEU A 52 4.89 -20.21 -26.80
C LEU A 52 4.98 -19.12 -27.86
N GLN A 53 4.88 -19.52 -29.11
CA GLN A 53 4.78 -18.61 -30.26
C GLN A 53 3.32 -18.42 -30.68
N GLY A 54 3.00 -17.24 -31.25
CA GLY A 54 1.69 -16.98 -31.81
C GLY A 54 0.55 -16.84 -30.80
N LEU A 55 0.84 -16.71 -29.49
CA LEU A 55 -0.19 -16.51 -28.47
C LEU A 55 -0.72 -15.07 -28.51
N ASP A 56 -2.02 -14.91 -28.70
CA ASP A 56 -2.70 -13.64 -28.62
C ASP A 56 -2.95 -13.24 -27.15
N THR A 57 -2.10 -12.38 -26.60
CA THR A 57 -2.15 -11.91 -25.21
C THR A 57 -3.43 -11.15 -24.88
N GLU A 58 -4.13 -10.61 -25.89
CA GLU A 58 -5.39 -9.90 -25.68
C GLU A 58 -6.57 -10.84 -25.48
N LYS A 59 -6.45 -12.11 -25.88
CA LYS A 59 -7.53 -13.10 -25.80
C LYS A 59 -7.39 -14.08 -24.65
N TYR A 60 -6.19 -14.18 -24.07
CA TYR A 60 -5.91 -15.22 -23.08
C TYR A 60 -5.43 -14.63 -21.74
N GLU A 61 -5.61 -15.43 -20.71
CA GLU A 61 -5.13 -15.28 -19.33
C GLU A 61 -4.46 -16.59 -18.93
N TYR A 62 -3.65 -16.61 -17.86
CA TYR A 62 -2.89 -17.81 -17.51
C TYR A 62 -2.84 -18.07 -16.00
N ASN A 63 -2.60 -19.31 -15.64
CA ASN A 63 -2.14 -19.76 -14.32
C ASN A 63 -1.18 -20.96 -14.51
N PHE A 64 -0.54 -21.36 -13.43
CA PHE A 64 0.16 -22.64 -13.37
C PHE A 64 -0.66 -23.64 -12.58
N GLN A 65 -0.49 -24.92 -12.89
CA GLN A 65 -0.98 -26.01 -12.05
C GLN A 65 0.22 -26.84 -11.63
N ILE A 66 0.40 -27.01 -10.31
CA ILE A 66 1.44 -27.85 -9.72
C ILE A 66 0.71 -29.01 -9.01
N ASP A 67 0.95 -30.23 -9.48
CA ASP A 67 0.14 -31.40 -9.16
C ASP A 67 -1.36 -31.13 -9.42
N GLU A 68 -2.20 -31.14 -8.36
CA GLU A 68 -3.64 -30.91 -8.47
C GLU A 68 -4.04 -29.46 -8.10
N ARG A 69 -3.07 -28.61 -7.72
CA ARG A 69 -3.35 -27.26 -7.24
C ARG A 69 -3.06 -26.20 -8.29
N VAL A 70 -3.99 -25.27 -8.42
CA VAL A 70 -3.83 -24.09 -9.27
C VAL A 70 -3.07 -23.01 -8.50
N TRP A 71 -2.08 -22.42 -9.16
CA TRP A 71 -1.21 -21.37 -8.62
C TRP A 71 -1.22 -20.15 -9.52
N ILE A 72 -1.33 -18.99 -8.90
CA ILE A 72 -1.09 -17.71 -9.58
C ILE A 72 0.44 -17.48 -9.58
N ASP A 73 0.95 -16.96 -10.68
CA ASP A 73 2.35 -16.56 -10.79
C ASP A 73 2.73 -15.57 -9.67
N PRO A 74 3.72 -15.87 -8.82
CA PRO A 74 4.17 -14.95 -7.78
C PRO A 74 4.72 -13.61 -8.31
N TYR A 75 5.07 -13.56 -9.60
CA TYR A 75 5.56 -12.36 -10.31
C TYR A 75 4.52 -11.81 -11.29
N VAL A 76 3.26 -12.15 -11.12
CA VAL A 76 2.17 -11.62 -11.95
C VAL A 76 2.13 -10.09 -11.83
N ARG A 77 1.97 -9.42 -12.97
CA ARG A 77 1.93 -7.95 -13.05
C ARG A 77 0.51 -7.37 -13.06
N GLU A 78 -0.49 -8.16 -13.37
CA GLU A 78 -1.92 -7.80 -13.30
C GLU A 78 -2.79 -9.06 -13.19
N LEU A 79 -3.84 -8.99 -12.36
CA LEU A 79 -4.79 -10.08 -12.20
C LEU A 79 -6.13 -9.81 -12.89
N ALA A 80 -6.71 -10.86 -13.43
CA ALA A 80 -8.13 -10.92 -13.82
C ALA A 80 -8.95 -11.58 -12.71
N GLY A 81 -10.21 -11.19 -12.59
CA GLY A 81 -11.16 -11.77 -11.63
C GLY A 81 -11.19 -11.07 -10.26
N THR A 82 -10.33 -10.09 -10.01
CA THR A 82 -10.16 -9.40 -8.72
C THR A 82 -10.70 -7.96 -8.71
N LYS A 83 -11.47 -7.56 -9.72
CA LYS A 83 -11.94 -6.18 -9.88
C LYS A 83 -12.94 -5.71 -8.81
N LYS A 84 -13.73 -6.62 -8.26
CA LYS A 84 -14.78 -6.29 -7.28
C LYS A 84 -14.24 -6.42 -5.87
N PHE A 85 -14.13 -5.29 -5.15
CA PHE A 85 -13.67 -5.26 -3.76
C PHE A 85 -14.64 -5.97 -2.82
N GLY A 86 -14.09 -6.68 -1.82
CA GLY A 86 -14.88 -7.39 -0.79
C GLY A 86 -15.49 -8.69 -1.27
N VAL A 87 -14.98 -9.26 -2.34
CA VAL A 87 -15.42 -10.58 -2.85
C VAL A 87 -14.32 -11.60 -2.60
N ARG A 88 -14.69 -12.70 -1.92
CA ARG A 88 -13.78 -13.83 -1.72
C ARG A 88 -13.39 -14.42 -3.06
N MET A 89 -12.10 -14.57 -3.26
CA MET A 89 -11.50 -15.16 -4.45
C MET A 89 -11.09 -16.61 -4.15
N ASP A 90 -11.50 -17.53 -5.01
CA ASP A 90 -11.07 -18.93 -4.92
C ASP A 90 -10.20 -19.28 -6.12
N VAL A 91 -8.88 -19.33 -5.87
CA VAL A 91 -7.90 -19.67 -6.90
C VAL A 91 -8.11 -21.07 -7.45
N GLN A 92 -8.51 -22.04 -6.60
CA GLN A 92 -8.74 -23.42 -7.04
C GLN A 92 -9.93 -23.57 -7.97
N LYS A 93 -10.89 -22.63 -7.92
CA LYS A 93 -11.99 -22.52 -8.87
C LYS A 93 -11.67 -21.65 -10.08
N HIS A 94 -10.39 -21.36 -10.31
CA HIS A 94 -9.93 -20.57 -11.46
C HIS A 94 -10.53 -19.15 -11.54
N GLN A 95 -10.89 -18.55 -10.39
CA GLN A 95 -11.53 -17.23 -10.36
C GLN A 95 -10.52 -16.09 -10.57
N ALA A 96 -9.26 -16.30 -10.18
CA ALA A 96 -8.19 -15.36 -10.44
C ALA A 96 -7.17 -15.92 -11.41
N ARG A 97 -6.72 -15.10 -12.34
CA ARG A 97 -5.78 -15.48 -13.40
C ARG A 97 -4.81 -14.36 -13.68
N GLY A 98 -3.58 -14.71 -14.05
CA GLY A 98 -2.59 -13.77 -14.52
C GLY A 98 -2.97 -13.21 -15.89
N LYS A 99 -2.86 -11.89 -16.06
CA LYS A 99 -2.98 -11.19 -17.34
C LYS A 99 -1.59 -10.97 -17.93
N PHE A 100 -1.55 -10.85 -19.24
CA PHE A 100 -0.35 -10.44 -19.97
C PHE A 100 -0.29 -8.91 -20.01
N VAL A 101 0.77 -8.34 -19.45
CA VAL A 101 1.01 -6.90 -19.44
C VAL A 101 2.13 -6.59 -20.42
N ARG A 102 1.84 -5.78 -21.43
CA ARG A 102 2.85 -5.24 -22.34
C ARG A 102 3.33 -3.90 -21.83
N ASP A 103 4.64 -3.75 -21.71
CA ASP A 103 5.27 -2.49 -21.32
C ASP A 103 5.26 -1.53 -22.52
N ALA A 104 4.23 -0.71 -22.61
CA ALA A 104 4.05 0.30 -23.65
C ALA A 104 3.41 1.57 -23.08
N TYR A 105 3.67 1.87 -21.79
CA TYR A 105 3.15 3.08 -21.19
C TYR A 105 4.03 4.28 -21.59
N ASP A 106 3.39 5.31 -22.12
CA ASP A 106 4.06 6.57 -22.47
C ASP A 106 4.13 7.48 -21.23
N TRP A 107 5.30 7.59 -20.66
CA TRP A 107 5.59 8.49 -19.55
C TRP A 107 5.72 9.95 -20.00
N GLU A 108 5.83 10.21 -21.31
CA GLU A 108 6.02 11.55 -21.88
C GLU A 108 7.29 12.21 -21.27
N ASP A 109 7.13 13.39 -20.69
CA ASP A 109 8.20 14.15 -20.02
C ASP A 109 8.18 14.04 -18.49
N ASP A 110 7.65 12.91 -17.96
CA ASP A 110 7.55 12.66 -16.52
C ASP A 110 8.91 12.85 -15.81
N LYS A 111 8.87 13.59 -14.71
CA LYS A 111 10.03 13.85 -13.86
C LYS A 111 9.61 13.76 -12.40
N ARG A 112 10.34 12.96 -11.64
CA ARG A 112 10.16 12.89 -10.18
C ARG A 112 10.47 14.25 -9.55
N PRO A 113 9.68 14.72 -8.56
CA PRO A 113 9.89 16.02 -7.91
C PRO A 113 11.22 16.15 -7.18
N HIS A 114 11.79 15.06 -6.65
CA HIS A 114 13.06 15.04 -5.89
C HIS A 114 13.09 16.07 -4.75
N LEU A 115 12.06 16.09 -3.91
CA LEU A 115 11.98 17.02 -2.78
C LEU A 115 13.11 16.75 -1.77
N ALA A 116 13.68 17.81 -1.21
CA ALA A 116 14.59 17.66 -0.08
C ALA A 116 13.82 17.10 1.13
N TRP A 117 14.46 16.27 1.94
CA TRP A 117 13.82 15.64 3.11
C TRP A 117 13.14 16.64 4.06
N ASN A 118 13.76 17.80 4.25
CA ASN A 118 13.26 18.86 5.14
C ASN A 118 12.05 19.62 4.59
N ASP A 119 11.75 19.46 3.30
CA ASP A 119 10.62 20.12 2.63
C ASP A 119 9.40 19.21 2.52
N VAL A 120 9.53 17.94 2.92
CA VAL A 120 8.45 16.96 2.79
C VAL A 120 7.40 17.14 3.88
N ILE A 121 6.14 17.27 3.46
CA ILE A 121 4.95 17.10 4.29
C ILE A 121 4.15 15.96 3.69
N ALA A 122 4.19 14.81 4.37
CA ALA A 122 3.59 13.57 3.91
C ALA A 122 2.13 13.42 4.35
N TYR A 123 1.34 12.73 3.54
CA TYR A 123 -0.06 12.42 3.81
C TYR A 123 -0.31 10.94 3.53
N SER A 124 -0.55 10.17 4.59
CA SER A 124 -0.83 8.74 4.50
C SER A 124 -2.29 8.50 4.16
N LEU A 125 -2.55 7.81 3.06
CA LEU A 125 -3.91 7.58 2.57
C LEU A 125 -4.09 6.15 2.05
N HIS A 126 -5.34 5.68 2.16
CA HIS A 126 -5.79 4.44 1.52
C HIS A 126 -6.50 4.77 0.21
N ILE A 127 -6.05 4.24 -0.93
CA ILE A 127 -6.58 4.58 -2.27
C ILE A 127 -8.11 4.52 -2.32
N ARG A 128 -8.68 3.41 -1.84
CA ARG A 128 -10.13 3.25 -1.85
C ARG A 128 -10.82 4.12 -0.79
N GLY A 129 -10.30 4.16 0.43
CA GLY A 129 -10.91 4.87 1.56
C GLY A 129 -11.02 6.37 1.32
N PHE A 130 -10.01 6.99 0.74
CA PHE A 130 -9.90 8.43 0.60
C PHE A 130 -11.01 9.07 -0.24
N THR A 131 -11.50 8.38 -1.27
CA THR A 131 -12.52 8.95 -2.18
C THR A 131 -13.80 8.13 -2.27
N LYS A 132 -13.94 7.03 -1.53
CA LYS A 132 -15.09 6.12 -1.67
C LYS A 132 -16.40 6.74 -1.20
N HIS A 133 -16.38 7.51 -0.10
CA HIS A 133 -17.56 8.15 0.45
C HIS A 133 -18.10 9.24 -0.49
N SER A 134 -19.41 9.48 -0.46
CA SER A 134 -20.08 10.46 -1.34
C SER A 134 -19.60 11.89 -1.09
N SER A 135 -19.22 12.24 0.15
CA SER A 135 -18.70 13.57 0.51
C SER A 135 -17.38 13.91 -0.17
N SER A 136 -16.69 12.93 -0.76
CA SER A 136 -15.48 13.20 -1.55
C SER A 136 -15.77 13.97 -2.83
N HIS A 137 -17.01 13.90 -3.35
CA HIS A 137 -17.42 14.45 -4.65
C HIS A 137 -16.58 13.97 -5.84
N ALA A 138 -15.78 12.93 -5.68
CA ALA A 138 -15.01 12.35 -6.77
C ALA A 138 -15.93 11.60 -7.76
N VAL A 139 -15.64 11.67 -9.05
CA VAL A 139 -16.31 10.89 -10.09
C VAL A 139 -15.84 9.43 -10.01
N HIS A 140 -14.52 9.20 -9.95
CA HIS A 140 -13.91 7.88 -9.90
C HIS A 140 -13.68 7.44 -8.43
N LYS A 141 -14.77 7.26 -7.68
CA LYS A 141 -14.74 6.99 -6.23
C LYS A 141 -14.00 5.71 -5.87
N GLY A 142 -13.02 5.82 -4.98
CA GLY A 142 -12.27 4.70 -4.43
C GLY A 142 -11.27 4.08 -5.39
N THR A 143 -10.74 4.87 -6.33
CA THR A 143 -9.80 4.42 -7.36
C THR A 143 -8.57 5.32 -7.46
N TYR A 144 -7.55 4.87 -8.22
CA TYR A 144 -6.37 5.67 -8.53
C TYR A 144 -6.73 7.01 -9.18
N LEU A 145 -7.68 7.02 -10.13
CA LEU A 145 -8.15 8.26 -10.75
C LEU A 145 -8.88 9.18 -9.77
N GLY A 146 -9.53 8.61 -8.73
CA GLY A 146 -10.10 9.41 -7.65
C GLY A 146 -9.04 10.20 -6.86
N ILE A 147 -7.82 9.67 -6.72
CA ILE A 147 -6.69 10.40 -6.13
C ILE A 147 -6.29 11.57 -7.04
N VAL A 148 -6.22 11.34 -8.36
CA VAL A 148 -5.92 12.42 -9.34
C VAL A 148 -6.89 13.59 -9.20
N GLU A 149 -8.19 13.31 -9.04
CA GLU A 149 -9.21 14.35 -8.83
C GLU A 149 -9.01 15.15 -7.52
N LYS A 150 -8.27 14.59 -6.55
CA LYS A 150 -7.98 15.20 -5.25
C LYS A 150 -6.64 15.92 -5.17
N ILE A 151 -5.85 15.95 -6.23
CA ILE A 151 -4.59 16.69 -6.27
C ILE A 151 -4.76 18.17 -5.86
N PRO A 152 -5.77 18.93 -6.37
CA PRO A 152 -5.96 20.32 -5.92
C PRO A 152 -6.22 20.47 -4.41
N TYR A 153 -6.95 19.52 -3.83
CA TYR A 153 -7.19 19.47 -2.39
C TYR A 153 -5.89 19.23 -1.59
N LEU A 154 -5.08 18.28 -2.02
CA LEU A 154 -3.79 17.97 -1.38
C LEU A 154 -2.85 19.18 -1.44
N LEU A 155 -2.78 19.88 -2.58
CA LEU A 155 -2.00 21.10 -2.73
C LEU A 155 -2.51 22.22 -1.82
N GLN A 156 -3.83 22.37 -1.67
CA GLN A 156 -4.43 23.36 -0.76
C GLN A 156 -4.08 23.08 0.70
N LEU A 157 -3.93 21.82 1.10
CA LEU A 157 -3.45 21.42 2.43
C LEU A 157 -1.95 21.65 2.62
N GLY A 158 -1.20 21.95 1.56
CA GLY A 158 0.25 22.07 1.60
C GLY A 158 0.97 20.70 1.55
N ILE A 159 0.28 19.65 1.16
CA ILE A 159 0.85 18.30 1.01
C ILE A 159 1.67 18.23 -0.28
N ASN A 160 2.89 17.71 -0.18
CA ASN A 160 3.78 17.50 -1.31
C ASN A 160 4.31 16.06 -1.44
N GLN A 161 3.86 15.15 -0.55
CA GLN A 161 4.12 13.72 -0.68
C GLN A 161 2.89 12.94 -0.23
N ILE A 162 2.42 11.99 -1.04
CA ILE A 162 1.41 11.01 -0.61
C ILE A 162 2.09 9.67 -0.29
N GLN A 163 1.71 9.08 0.84
CA GLN A 163 2.09 7.73 1.24
C GLN A 163 0.89 6.81 1.07
N CYS A 164 0.90 6.04 -0.02
CA CYS A 164 -0.20 5.14 -0.35
C CYS A 164 -0.08 3.85 0.44
N MET A 165 -1.06 3.55 1.29
CA MET A 165 -1.22 2.22 1.89
C MET A 165 -1.25 1.15 0.80
N PRO A 166 -1.10 -0.15 1.10
CA PRO A 166 -0.84 -1.18 0.11
C PRO A 166 -1.65 -1.07 -1.18
N VAL A 167 -0.93 -0.94 -2.30
CA VAL A 167 -1.51 -0.80 -3.66
C VAL A 167 -1.42 -2.07 -4.49
N TYR A 168 -0.76 -3.11 -3.99
CA TYR A 168 -0.63 -4.41 -4.64
C TYR A 168 -1.86 -5.28 -4.44
N GLU A 169 -2.01 -6.33 -5.25
CA GLU A 169 -3.07 -7.32 -5.07
C GLU A 169 -2.87 -8.13 -3.80
N PHE A 170 -3.88 -8.13 -2.93
CA PHE A 170 -3.92 -8.90 -1.69
C PHE A 170 -5.25 -9.65 -1.57
N ASP A 171 -5.28 -10.67 -0.74
CA ASP A 171 -6.54 -11.35 -0.42
C ASP A 171 -7.41 -10.44 0.45
N GLU A 172 -8.57 -10.06 -0.09
CA GLU A 172 -9.54 -9.21 0.58
C GLU A 172 -10.36 -9.96 1.62
N TYR A 173 -10.21 -11.28 1.70
CA TYR A 173 -10.91 -12.14 2.65
C TYR A 173 -9.92 -13.01 3.41
N VAL A 174 -9.59 -12.63 4.63
CA VAL A 174 -8.71 -13.38 5.52
C VAL A 174 -9.53 -13.87 6.71
N GLN A 175 -9.56 -15.18 6.99
CA GLN A 175 -10.29 -15.76 8.12
C GLN A 175 -11.78 -15.34 8.22
N ASN A 176 -12.47 -15.25 7.06
CA ASN A 176 -13.85 -14.78 6.92
C ASN A 176 -14.09 -13.30 7.29
N LYS A 177 -13.05 -12.49 7.40
CA LYS A 177 -13.10 -11.04 7.59
C LYS A 177 -12.57 -10.31 6.36
N ILE A 178 -13.06 -9.09 6.13
CA ILE A 178 -12.54 -8.27 5.05
C ILE A 178 -11.22 -7.64 5.48
N ASN A 179 -10.14 -7.95 4.76
CA ASN A 179 -8.88 -7.23 4.86
C ASN A 179 -9.00 -5.91 4.08
N PHE A 180 -9.47 -4.88 4.75
CA PHE A 180 -9.70 -3.57 4.11
C PHE A 180 -8.38 -2.88 3.74
N TRP A 181 -7.41 -2.93 4.64
CA TRP A 181 -6.16 -2.16 4.55
C TRP A 181 -5.11 -2.75 3.62
N GLY A 182 -5.17 -4.04 3.34
CA GLY A 182 -4.26 -4.73 2.42
C GLY A 182 -2.92 -5.18 3.02
N TYR A 183 -2.76 -5.12 4.33
CA TYR A 183 -1.57 -5.64 4.98
C TYR A 183 -1.58 -7.17 5.02
N GLY A 184 -0.39 -7.78 4.88
CA GLY A 184 -0.19 -9.22 4.87
C GLY A 184 0.20 -9.75 3.50
N LYS A 185 -0.14 -11.00 3.23
CA LYS A 185 0.23 -11.71 2.01
C LYS A 185 -0.42 -11.10 0.76
N GLY A 186 0.39 -10.96 -0.30
CA GLY A 186 -0.09 -10.39 -1.56
C GLY A 186 0.73 -10.81 -2.77
N PHE A 187 0.22 -10.45 -3.95
CA PHE A 187 0.93 -10.51 -5.22
C PHE A 187 1.60 -9.15 -5.45
N TYR A 188 2.76 -8.98 -4.83
CA TYR A 188 3.43 -7.69 -4.66
C TYR A 188 3.77 -6.97 -5.96
N PHE A 189 3.87 -7.67 -7.10
CA PHE A 189 4.16 -7.08 -8.42
C PHE A 189 2.92 -6.62 -9.20
N ALA A 190 1.72 -6.93 -8.71
CA ALA A 190 0.47 -6.58 -9.38
C ALA A 190 -0.26 -5.45 -8.64
N PRO A 191 -0.50 -4.29 -9.25
CA PRO A 191 -1.37 -3.26 -8.69
C PRO A 191 -2.78 -3.78 -8.44
N LYS A 192 -3.43 -3.27 -7.39
CA LYS A 192 -4.76 -3.69 -6.95
C LYS A 192 -5.83 -3.40 -7.99
N SER A 193 -6.37 -4.43 -8.61
CA SER A 193 -7.38 -4.31 -9.68
C SER A 193 -8.67 -3.65 -9.23
N SER A 194 -9.06 -3.83 -7.97
CA SER A 194 -10.28 -3.22 -7.40
C SER A 194 -10.12 -1.72 -7.09
N TYR A 195 -8.89 -1.17 -7.23
CA TYR A 195 -8.62 0.27 -7.15
C TYR A 195 -8.59 0.95 -8.52
N ALA A 196 -8.86 0.22 -9.59
CA ALA A 196 -8.99 0.79 -10.93
C ALA A 196 -10.45 1.03 -11.30
N SER A 197 -10.73 2.17 -11.92
CA SER A 197 -12.04 2.50 -12.51
C SER A 197 -12.23 1.82 -13.86
N GLY A 198 -11.18 1.77 -14.66
CA GLY A 198 -11.14 1.20 -16.01
C GLY A 198 -10.75 -0.27 -16.04
N SER A 199 -10.09 -0.67 -17.12
CA SER A 199 -9.73 -2.06 -17.41
C SER A 199 -8.34 -2.47 -16.90
N SER A 200 -7.44 -1.53 -16.63
CA SER A 200 -6.06 -1.80 -16.22
C SER A 200 -5.65 -0.99 -15.00
N ALA A 201 -5.37 -1.71 -13.90
CA ALA A 201 -4.81 -1.13 -12.70
C ALA A 201 -3.36 -0.65 -12.92
N VAL A 202 -2.62 -1.34 -13.77
CA VAL A 202 -1.25 -0.97 -14.17
C VAL A 202 -1.24 0.43 -14.77
N LYS A 203 -2.12 0.67 -15.75
CA LYS A 203 -2.21 1.97 -16.41
C LYS A 203 -2.66 3.07 -15.46
N GLU A 204 -3.72 2.83 -14.68
CA GLU A 204 -4.26 3.87 -13.79
C GLU A 204 -3.33 4.24 -12.65
N LEU A 205 -2.55 3.29 -12.11
CA LEU A 205 -1.51 3.61 -11.12
C LEU A 205 -0.41 4.49 -11.75
N LYS A 206 0.04 4.18 -12.97
CA LYS A 206 1.00 5.01 -13.71
C LYS A 206 0.43 6.40 -14.01
N ASP A 207 -0.83 6.51 -14.43
CA ASP A 207 -1.52 7.78 -14.63
C ASP A 207 -1.58 8.62 -13.35
N MET A 208 -1.85 7.99 -12.20
CA MET A 208 -1.87 8.65 -10.89
C MET A 208 -0.47 9.20 -10.52
N VAL A 209 0.58 8.39 -10.66
CA VAL A 209 1.95 8.82 -10.35
C VAL A 209 2.35 9.99 -11.24
N LYS A 210 2.17 9.87 -12.56
CA LYS A 210 2.45 10.94 -13.52
C LYS A 210 1.70 12.24 -13.21
N ALA A 211 0.42 12.15 -12.81
CA ALA A 211 -0.37 13.32 -12.43
C ALA A 211 0.13 13.99 -11.13
N CYS A 212 0.54 13.18 -10.13
CA CYS A 212 1.14 13.68 -8.91
C CYS A 212 2.47 14.40 -9.18
N HIS A 213 3.36 13.82 -9.98
CA HIS A 213 4.64 14.43 -10.36
C HIS A 213 4.44 15.78 -11.07
N ARG A 214 3.51 15.87 -12.00
CA ARG A 214 3.16 17.15 -12.66
C ARG A 214 2.69 18.22 -11.68
N ALA A 215 2.13 17.82 -10.56
CA ALA A 215 1.70 18.70 -9.49
C ALA A 215 2.78 18.97 -8.43
N GLY A 216 3.98 18.41 -8.57
CA GLY A 216 5.07 18.54 -7.59
C GLY A 216 4.84 17.66 -6.34
N ILE A 217 4.03 16.62 -6.43
CA ILE A 217 3.73 15.69 -5.33
C ILE A 217 4.50 14.39 -5.55
N GLU A 218 5.32 14.00 -4.59
CA GLU A 218 5.95 12.68 -4.55
C GLU A 218 4.96 11.57 -4.21
N VAL A 219 5.15 10.39 -4.79
CA VAL A 219 4.35 9.20 -4.52
C VAL A 219 5.21 8.14 -3.87
N VAL A 220 4.91 7.82 -2.62
CA VAL A 220 5.56 6.79 -1.81
C VAL A 220 4.59 5.64 -1.58
N LEU A 221 5.05 4.39 -1.71
CA LEU A 221 4.21 3.21 -1.49
C LEU A 221 4.54 2.52 -0.17
N GLU A 222 3.51 2.15 0.59
CA GLU A 222 3.69 1.25 1.73
C GLU A 222 3.83 -0.19 1.23
N MET A 223 5.02 -0.77 1.49
CA MET A 223 5.37 -2.14 1.12
C MET A 223 5.73 -2.93 2.39
N PRO A 224 4.73 -3.32 3.21
CA PRO A 224 4.98 -3.91 4.52
C PRO A 224 5.59 -5.31 4.44
N PHE A 225 5.46 -5.99 3.32
CA PHE A 225 5.84 -7.37 3.09
C PHE A 225 5.46 -8.31 4.26
N GLU A 226 5.20 -9.56 3.96
CA GLU A 226 4.98 -10.57 5.00
C GLU A 226 6.30 -11.04 5.62
N ALA A 227 6.25 -11.48 6.87
CA ALA A 227 7.40 -12.11 7.50
C ALA A 227 7.82 -13.37 6.71
N GLY A 228 9.13 -13.49 6.44
CA GLY A 228 9.68 -14.61 5.69
C GLY A 228 9.72 -14.43 4.17
N ILE A 229 9.35 -13.26 3.64
CA ILE A 229 9.67 -12.94 2.25
C ILE A 229 11.20 -13.04 2.03
N SER A 230 11.63 -13.57 0.89
CA SER A 230 13.07 -13.57 0.60
C SER A 230 13.58 -12.14 0.36
N ALA A 231 14.79 -11.85 0.85
CA ALA A 231 15.46 -10.57 0.64
C ALA A 231 15.50 -10.21 -0.86
N GLN A 232 15.87 -11.18 -1.71
CA GLN A 232 15.90 -11.00 -3.15
C GLN A 232 14.55 -10.54 -3.70
N LYS A 233 13.44 -11.21 -3.33
CA LYS A 233 12.10 -10.87 -3.84
C LYS A 233 11.63 -9.50 -3.38
N ALA A 234 11.94 -9.11 -2.13
CA ALA A 234 11.65 -7.77 -1.64
C ALA A 234 12.41 -6.70 -2.44
N MET A 235 13.72 -6.89 -2.65
CA MET A 235 14.56 -6.00 -3.46
C MET A 235 14.07 -5.88 -4.91
N GLU A 236 13.78 -7.01 -5.56
CA GLU A 236 13.24 -7.05 -6.92
C GLU A 236 11.91 -6.29 -7.02
N CYS A 237 11.03 -6.46 -6.03
CA CYS A 237 9.75 -5.78 -6.00
C CYS A 237 9.90 -4.25 -5.87
N LEU A 238 10.76 -3.76 -4.98
CA LEU A 238 10.98 -2.33 -4.82
C LEU A 238 11.59 -1.72 -6.10
N LYS A 239 12.60 -2.37 -6.68
CA LYS A 239 13.17 -1.95 -7.97
C LYS A 239 12.15 -1.95 -9.10
N PHE A 240 11.26 -2.95 -9.12
CA PHE A 240 10.18 -3.02 -10.11
C PHE A 240 9.26 -1.79 -10.03
N TYR A 241 8.77 -1.41 -8.83
CA TYR A 241 7.95 -0.22 -8.71
C TYR A 241 8.71 1.08 -9.01
N LEU A 242 9.97 1.14 -8.63
CA LEU A 242 10.83 2.28 -8.96
C LEU A 242 10.98 2.49 -10.47
N LEU A 243 11.26 1.41 -11.21
CA LEU A 243 11.55 1.48 -12.64
C LEU A 243 10.30 1.52 -13.52
N GLU A 244 9.25 0.78 -13.13
CA GLU A 244 8.02 0.65 -13.92
C GLU A 244 6.98 1.71 -13.59
N TYR A 245 6.93 2.19 -12.35
CA TYR A 245 5.92 3.13 -11.87
C TYR A 245 6.50 4.48 -11.47
N HIS A 246 7.80 4.67 -11.58
CA HIS A 246 8.52 5.91 -11.25
C HIS A 246 8.26 6.44 -9.83
N VAL A 247 7.89 5.58 -8.88
CA VAL A 247 7.60 6.01 -7.51
C VAL A 247 8.82 6.64 -6.83
N ASP A 248 8.59 7.55 -5.89
CA ASP A 248 9.65 8.36 -5.25
C ASP A 248 10.20 7.71 -3.98
N GLY A 249 9.57 6.64 -3.51
CA GLY A 249 10.05 5.95 -2.33
C GLY A 249 9.10 4.89 -1.80
N PHE A 250 9.49 4.35 -0.64
CA PHE A 250 8.76 3.28 0.00
C PHE A 250 8.73 3.46 1.51
N VAL A 251 7.61 3.11 2.13
CA VAL A 251 7.52 2.86 3.57
C VAL A 251 7.57 1.34 3.77
N VAL A 252 8.58 0.84 4.46
CA VAL A 252 8.80 -0.59 4.67
C VAL A 252 8.88 -0.93 6.15
N ASN A 253 8.60 -2.19 6.48
CA ASN A 253 8.92 -2.71 7.81
C ASN A 253 10.38 -3.17 7.81
N PRO A 254 11.29 -2.52 8.59
CA PRO A 254 12.71 -2.83 8.57
C PRO A 254 13.04 -4.27 9.04
N TYR A 255 12.12 -4.93 9.74
CA TYR A 255 12.28 -6.32 10.17
C TYR A 255 11.95 -7.34 9.07
N ASN A 256 11.27 -6.93 8.00
CA ASN A 256 10.85 -7.82 6.91
C ASN A 256 11.67 -7.61 5.63
N VAL A 257 12.62 -6.69 5.63
CA VAL A 257 13.45 -6.37 4.46
C VAL A 257 14.94 -6.37 4.84
N PRO A 258 15.85 -6.61 3.90
CA PRO A 258 17.29 -6.50 4.13
C PRO A 258 17.68 -5.01 4.17
N TRP A 259 17.53 -4.37 5.32
CA TRP A 259 17.64 -2.91 5.47
C TRP A 259 19.01 -2.35 5.02
N ASP A 260 20.09 -3.04 5.35
CA ASP A 260 21.43 -2.58 4.99
C ASP A 260 21.68 -2.70 3.48
N GLU A 261 21.22 -3.79 2.86
CA GLU A 261 21.33 -3.99 1.40
C GLU A 261 20.45 -2.99 0.64
N LEU A 262 19.27 -2.64 1.17
CA LEU A 262 18.39 -1.61 0.59
C LEU A 262 19.11 -0.26 0.49
N ASN A 263 19.72 0.17 1.60
CA ASN A 263 20.42 1.44 1.67
C ASN A 263 21.73 1.47 0.85
N ALA A 264 22.32 0.31 0.61
CA ALA A 264 23.52 0.18 -0.20
C ALA A 264 23.24 0.01 -1.70
N ASP A 265 22.00 -0.29 -2.10
CA ASP A 265 21.66 -0.56 -3.49
C ASP A 265 21.73 0.71 -4.35
N PRO A 266 22.45 0.69 -5.49
CA PRO A 266 22.67 1.88 -6.32
C PRO A 266 21.40 2.55 -6.84
N LEU A 267 20.32 1.79 -7.06
CA LEU A 267 19.02 2.33 -7.52
C LEU A 267 18.16 2.82 -6.35
N LEU A 268 18.08 2.02 -5.28
CA LEU A 268 17.18 2.30 -4.17
C LEU A 268 17.69 3.42 -3.24
N LYS A 269 19.01 3.66 -3.17
CA LYS A 269 19.57 4.79 -2.42
C LYS A 269 19.18 6.17 -2.98
N GLU A 270 18.73 6.24 -4.24
CA GLU A 270 18.31 7.49 -4.89
C GLU A 270 16.84 7.86 -4.61
N VAL A 271 16.13 7.02 -3.86
CA VAL A 271 14.73 7.25 -3.48
C VAL A 271 14.55 7.21 -1.97
N LYS A 272 13.42 7.71 -1.49
CA LYS A 272 13.14 7.78 -0.06
C LYS A 272 12.72 6.42 0.48
N ILE A 273 13.59 5.76 1.25
CA ILE A 273 13.23 4.55 2.00
C ILE A 273 12.91 4.96 3.44
N MET A 274 11.68 4.71 3.85
CA MET A 274 11.14 5.19 5.11
C MET A 274 10.69 4.05 6.02
N LYS A 275 10.72 4.29 7.32
CA LYS A 275 10.12 3.45 8.37
C LYS A 275 9.22 4.30 9.25
N LYS A 276 8.15 3.72 9.77
CA LYS A 276 7.28 4.38 10.76
C LYS A 276 7.91 4.34 12.13
N GLU A 277 7.85 5.45 12.87
CA GLU A 277 8.37 5.58 14.23
C GLU A 277 7.21 5.56 15.25
N GLU A 278 6.93 4.37 15.79
CA GLU A 278 5.85 4.19 16.77
C GLU A 278 6.16 4.81 18.13
N GLY A 279 7.44 4.93 18.49
CA GLY A 279 7.89 5.56 19.73
C GLY A 279 7.49 7.04 19.78
N PHE A 280 7.67 7.77 18.67
CA PHE A 280 7.24 9.16 18.55
C PHE A 280 5.73 9.31 18.81
N GLN A 281 4.91 8.48 18.18
CA GLN A 281 3.45 8.49 18.34
C GLN A 281 3.05 8.31 19.80
N THR A 282 3.61 7.32 20.48
CA THR A 282 3.32 7.02 21.88
C THR A 282 3.73 8.17 22.81
N ILE A 283 4.92 8.72 22.65
CA ILE A 283 5.44 9.83 23.46
C ILE A 283 4.54 11.06 23.31
N MET A 284 4.21 11.45 22.07
CA MET A 284 3.40 12.65 21.81
C MET A 284 1.98 12.51 22.33
N ARG A 285 1.35 11.35 22.15
CA ARG A 285 -0.01 11.09 22.67
C ARG A 285 -0.06 11.14 24.18
N ARG A 286 0.89 10.54 24.88
CA ARG A 286 0.99 10.59 26.34
C ARG A 286 1.19 12.01 26.86
N PHE A 287 2.01 12.80 26.19
CA PHE A 287 2.21 14.20 26.51
C PHE A 287 0.93 15.04 26.31
N LEU A 288 0.25 14.87 25.17
CA LEU A 288 -1.02 15.55 24.88
C LEU A 288 -2.14 15.18 25.87
N LYS A 289 -2.14 13.95 26.33
CA LYS A 289 -3.05 13.48 27.38
C LYS A 289 -2.76 14.11 28.74
N GLY A 290 -1.50 14.51 29.01
CA GLY A 290 -1.08 15.12 30.26
C GLY A 290 -0.46 14.13 31.25
N ASP A 291 0.12 13.02 30.77
CA ASP A 291 0.86 12.08 31.60
C ASP A 291 2.06 12.81 32.26
N GLU A 292 2.34 12.48 33.51
CA GLU A 292 3.46 13.06 34.25
C GLU A 292 4.84 12.64 33.69
N ASN A 293 5.84 13.48 33.91
CA ASN A 293 7.25 13.23 33.58
C ASN A 293 7.58 13.05 32.08
N MET A 294 6.70 13.48 31.17
CA MET A 294 6.89 13.32 29.70
C MET A 294 7.83 14.34 29.07
N ILE A 295 8.20 15.44 29.74
CA ILE A 295 8.96 16.56 29.15
C ILE A 295 10.29 16.08 28.56
N ARG A 296 11.04 15.25 29.26
CA ARG A 296 12.34 14.74 28.81
C ARG A 296 12.19 13.91 27.53
N ASP A 297 11.21 13.02 27.50
CA ASP A 297 10.96 12.12 26.38
C ASP A 297 10.49 12.90 25.13
N VAL A 298 9.62 13.90 25.34
CA VAL A 298 9.16 14.78 24.26
C VAL A 298 10.32 15.62 23.70
N MET A 299 11.13 16.23 24.55
CA MET A 299 12.30 17.01 24.11
C MET A 299 13.28 16.14 23.32
N TRP A 300 13.45 14.88 23.73
CA TRP A 300 14.29 13.93 23.02
C TRP A 300 13.67 13.59 21.66
N ALA A 301 12.39 13.19 21.61
CA ALA A 301 11.70 12.80 20.39
C ALA A 301 11.62 13.94 19.36
N LEU A 302 11.46 15.20 19.81
CA LEU A 302 11.46 16.36 18.90
C LEU A 302 12.81 16.60 18.23
N LYS A 303 13.94 16.16 18.81
CA LYS A 303 15.29 16.51 18.36
C LYS A 303 16.10 15.36 17.78
N HIS A 304 15.65 14.10 17.89
CA HIS A 304 16.49 12.95 17.58
C HIS A 304 15.99 12.10 16.43
N ASN A 305 14.93 12.52 15.73
CA ASN A 305 14.46 11.85 14.54
C ASN A 305 15.02 12.54 13.29
N SER A 306 16.22 12.13 12.87
CA SER A 306 16.82 12.67 11.64
C SER A 306 15.99 12.22 10.43
N SER A 307 15.62 13.18 9.57
CA SER A 307 15.00 12.85 8.28
C SER A 307 15.92 12.03 7.37
N ALA A 308 17.25 12.21 7.50
CA ALA A 308 18.24 11.44 6.73
C ALA A 308 18.20 9.94 7.04
N ASP A 309 17.66 9.53 8.19
CA ASP A 309 17.46 8.12 8.55
C ASP A 309 16.16 7.53 8.01
N GLY A 310 15.41 8.28 7.18
CA GLY A 310 14.13 7.84 6.63
C GLY A 310 13.03 7.68 7.67
N VAL A 311 13.04 8.47 8.75
CA VAL A 311 12.05 8.40 9.82
C VAL A 311 10.82 9.23 9.47
N CYS A 312 9.66 8.58 9.53
CA CYS A 312 8.36 9.19 9.33
C CYS A 312 7.61 9.31 10.66
N ASN A 313 7.41 10.54 11.12
CA ASN A 313 6.68 10.84 12.36
C ASN A 313 5.18 10.93 12.10
N SER A 314 4.37 10.36 12.99
CA SER A 314 2.90 10.50 12.94
C SER A 314 2.31 10.56 14.36
N ILE A 315 1.17 11.22 14.51
CA ILE A 315 0.39 11.20 15.76
C ILE A 315 -0.64 10.08 15.72
N THR A 316 -1.14 9.77 14.55
CA THR A 316 -2.21 8.80 14.28
C THR A 316 -1.81 7.85 13.17
N ALA A 317 -2.43 6.69 13.15
CA ALA A 317 -2.26 5.67 12.13
C ALA A 317 -3.58 4.94 11.90
N GLN A 318 -3.68 4.20 10.82
CA GLN A 318 -4.88 3.43 10.44
C GLN A 318 -5.29 2.35 11.47
N THR A 319 -4.44 2.01 12.41
CA THR A 319 -4.66 0.95 13.41
C THR A 319 -5.22 1.44 14.73
N GLY A 320 -5.44 2.75 14.88
CA GLY A 320 -5.90 3.33 16.14
C GLY A 320 -6.94 4.42 15.93
N PHE A 321 -7.06 5.30 16.91
CA PHE A 321 -7.96 6.43 16.85
C PHE A 321 -7.52 7.44 15.79
N THR A 322 -8.50 8.05 15.11
CA THR A 322 -8.32 9.31 14.38
C THR A 322 -7.89 10.41 15.34
N LEU A 323 -7.36 11.52 14.84
CA LEU A 323 -6.94 12.62 15.71
C LEU A 323 -8.08 13.24 16.50
N TRP A 324 -9.31 13.25 15.93
CA TRP A 324 -10.49 13.71 16.64
C TRP A 324 -10.96 12.73 17.71
N ASP A 325 -10.90 11.43 17.46
CA ASP A 325 -11.25 10.41 18.45
C ASP A 325 -10.22 10.37 19.60
N LEU A 326 -8.94 10.61 19.30
CA LEU A 326 -7.87 10.69 20.29
C LEU A 326 -8.14 11.72 21.40
N VAL A 327 -8.85 12.80 21.06
CA VAL A 327 -9.22 13.87 22.00
C VAL A 327 -10.70 13.81 22.44
N SER A 328 -11.42 12.75 22.06
CA SER A 328 -12.85 12.61 22.30
C SER A 328 -13.23 11.37 23.09
N TYR A 329 -12.37 10.36 23.16
CA TYR A 329 -12.66 9.09 23.82
C TYR A 329 -11.50 8.65 24.70
N ASP A 330 -11.80 8.11 25.89
CA ASP A 330 -10.82 7.45 26.74
C ASP A 330 -10.64 5.96 26.35
N GLY A 331 -11.69 5.32 25.89
CA GLY A 331 -11.71 3.94 25.43
C GLY A 331 -12.29 3.77 24.04
N LYS A 332 -12.02 2.62 23.39
CA LYS A 332 -12.60 2.29 22.09
C LYS A 332 -14.06 1.84 22.23
N HIS A 333 -14.90 2.25 21.27
CA HIS A 333 -16.32 1.91 21.17
C HIS A 333 -16.63 1.35 19.77
N ASN A 334 -16.10 0.14 19.48
CA ASN A 334 -16.16 -0.52 18.17
C ASN A 334 -17.19 -1.66 18.15
N GLU A 335 -18.17 -1.67 19.05
CA GLU A 335 -19.16 -2.75 19.21
C GLU A 335 -19.96 -2.98 17.93
N GLU A 336 -20.26 -1.89 17.18
CA GLU A 336 -21.06 -1.93 15.96
C GLU A 336 -20.31 -2.48 14.74
N ASN A 337 -18.98 -2.64 14.80
CA ASN A 337 -18.16 -3.18 13.71
C ASN A 337 -18.35 -4.67 13.48
N GLY A 338 -19.07 -5.37 14.35
CA GLY A 338 -19.21 -6.82 14.30
C GLY A 338 -17.98 -7.60 14.79
N GLU A 339 -16.95 -6.92 15.29
CA GLU A 339 -15.72 -7.48 15.83
C GLU A 339 -15.74 -7.63 17.37
N ARG A 340 -16.88 -7.38 18.00
CA ARG A 340 -17.08 -7.44 19.45
C ARG A 340 -16.11 -6.54 20.22
N ASN A 341 -15.81 -5.37 19.68
CA ASN A 341 -14.84 -4.42 20.23
C ASN A 341 -13.41 -5.01 20.41
N GLN A 342 -13.04 -6.02 19.64
CA GLN A 342 -11.72 -6.66 19.69
C GLN A 342 -10.75 -6.15 18.62
N ASP A 343 -11.21 -5.31 17.69
CA ASP A 343 -10.42 -4.67 16.65
C ASP A 343 -9.69 -3.43 17.19
N GLY A 344 -8.54 -3.16 16.61
CA GLY A 344 -7.67 -2.05 17.01
C GLY A 344 -7.02 -2.24 18.39
N PRO A 345 -6.09 -1.35 18.78
CA PRO A 345 -5.43 -1.42 20.06
C PRO A 345 -6.40 -1.06 21.21
N ASP A 346 -6.28 -1.76 22.34
CA ASP A 346 -7.07 -1.47 23.55
C ASP A 346 -6.64 -0.16 24.19
N TYR A 347 -5.39 0.25 24.02
CA TYR A 347 -4.82 1.43 24.63
C TYR A 347 -4.28 2.41 23.60
N ASN A 348 -4.98 3.54 23.43
CA ASN A 348 -4.66 4.56 22.43
C ASN A 348 -3.93 5.78 22.99
N TYR A 349 -3.66 5.84 24.30
CA TYR A 349 -3.13 7.03 25.00
C TYR A 349 -3.98 8.28 24.73
N SER A 350 -5.29 8.09 24.69
CA SER A 350 -6.29 9.12 24.38
C SER A 350 -6.80 9.83 25.64
N TRP A 351 -7.47 10.95 25.45
CA TRP A 351 -8.15 11.70 26.49
C TRP A 351 -9.43 12.31 25.97
N ASN A 352 -10.55 12.05 26.61
CA ASN A 352 -11.88 12.53 26.19
C ASN A 352 -12.10 14.05 26.40
N CYS A 353 -11.14 14.78 26.96
CA CYS A 353 -11.23 16.21 27.30
C CYS A 353 -12.39 16.55 28.23
N GLY A 354 -12.80 15.60 29.09
CA GLY A 354 -13.85 15.78 30.09
C GLY A 354 -15.27 15.43 29.62
N ALA A 355 -15.41 14.77 28.46
CA ALA A 355 -16.67 14.19 28.01
C ALA A 355 -16.43 13.05 27.02
N GLU A 356 -16.89 11.85 27.32
CA GLU A 356 -16.76 10.70 26.43
C GLU A 356 -17.65 10.86 25.20
N GLY A 357 -17.04 10.69 24.00
CA GLY A 357 -17.74 10.77 22.73
C GLY A 357 -18.22 12.18 22.32
N PRO A 358 -19.25 12.27 21.47
CA PRO A 358 -19.73 13.54 20.93
C PRO A 358 -20.21 14.51 22.03
N SER A 359 -19.88 15.79 21.92
CA SER A 359 -20.26 16.81 22.89
C SER A 359 -20.77 18.08 22.20
N ARG A 360 -21.80 18.72 22.80
CA ARG A 360 -22.28 20.05 22.37
C ARG A 360 -21.78 21.18 23.27
N LYS A 361 -21.03 20.87 24.33
CA LYS A 361 -20.48 21.86 25.27
C LYS A 361 -19.35 22.64 24.62
N LYS A 362 -19.51 23.94 24.45
CA LYS A 362 -18.56 24.83 23.77
C LYS A 362 -17.13 24.77 24.36
N ASN A 363 -17.00 24.66 25.69
CA ASN A 363 -15.71 24.54 26.36
C ASN A 363 -14.98 23.24 26.01
N ILE A 364 -15.71 22.11 25.97
CA ILE A 364 -15.14 20.80 25.57
C ILE A 364 -14.68 20.84 24.11
N ILE A 365 -15.53 21.29 23.18
CA ILE A 365 -15.20 21.41 21.77
C ILE A 365 -13.97 22.31 21.57
N ARG A 366 -13.91 23.45 22.28
CA ARG A 366 -12.73 24.34 22.21
C ARG A 366 -11.46 23.66 22.70
N LEU A 367 -11.54 22.92 23.81
CA LEU A 367 -10.40 22.19 24.36
C LEU A 367 -9.92 21.12 23.38
N ARG A 368 -10.81 20.30 22.82
CA ARG A 368 -10.48 19.30 21.79
C ARG A 368 -9.79 19.92 20.59
N LYS A 369 -10.33 21.02 20.05
CA LYS A 369 -9.70 21.76 18.93
C LYS A 369 -8.32 22.29 19.29
N ASN A 370 -8.10 22.73 20.51
CA ASN A 370 -6.77 23.14 20.95
C ASN A 370 -5.81 21.96 21.04
N GLN A 371 -6.25 20.82 21.53
CA GLN A 371 -5.42 19.61 21.58
C GLN A 371 -5.05 19.08 20.20
N VAL A 372 -5.97 19.12 19.23
CA VAL A 372 -5.66 18.80 17.82
C VAL A 372 -4.62 19.77 17.26
N LYS A 373 -4.72 21.07 17.52
CA LYS A 373 -3.69 22.05 17.10
C LYS A 373 -2.35 21.80 17.77
N ASN A 374 -2.35 21.44 19.06
CA ASN A 374 -1.13 21.08 19.78
C ASN A 374 -0.46 19.84 19.16
N ALA A 375 -1.26 18.83 18.78
CA ALA A 375 -0.76 17.65 18.09
C ALA A 375 -0.06 17.99 16.77
N TYR A 376 -0.68 18.82 15.93
CA TYR A 376 -0.07 19.29 14.68
C TYR A 376 1.17 20.14 14.94
N MET A 377 1.17 21.01 15.96
CA MET A 377 2.35 21.78 16.31
C MET A 377 3.53 20.85 16.68
N LEU A 378 3.31 19.85 17.52
CA LEU A 378 4.34 18.88 17.88
C LEU A 378 4.85 18.11 16.67
N LEU A 379 3.95 17.67 15.78
CA LEU A 379 4.31 16.92 14.57
C LEU A 379 5.15 17.75 13.59
N LEU A 380 4.69 18.98 13.30
CA LEU A 380 5.29 19.84 12.26
C LEU A 380 6.57 20.57 12.73
N THR A 381 6.83 20.63 14.04
CA THR A 381 8.06 21.22 14.58
C THR A 381 9.11 20.21 14.99
N ALA A 382 8.79 18.91 14.94
CA ALA A 382 9.74 17.84 15.22
C ALA A 382 10.72 17.64 14.05
N GLN A 383 11.94 17.19 14.36
CA GLN A 383 12.83 16.64 13.34
C GLN A 383 12.23 15.35 12.77
N GLY A 384 12.55 15.05 11.52
CA GLY A 384 11.99 13.93 10.77
C GLY A 384 10.91 14.39 9.78
N THR A 385 10.35 13.44 9.03
CA THR A 385 9.31 13.73 8.03
C THR A 385 7.94 13.69 8.69
N PRO A 386 7.20 14.82 8.78
CA PRO A 386 5.84 14.82 9.30
C PRO A 386 4.90 14.07 8.35
N CYS A 387 4.10 13.16 8.89
CA CYS A 387 3.11 12.40 8.15
C CYS A 387 1.72 12.52 8.80
N LEU A 388 0.78 13.11 8.10
CA LEU A 388 -0.62 13.24 8.50
C LEU A 388 -1.39 12.01 8.03
N LEU A 389 -2.33 11.52 8.84
CA LEU A 389 -3.29 10.51 8.38
C LEU A 389 -4.45 11.18 7.67
N ALA A 390 -4.85 10.64 6.53
CA ALA A 390 -5.98 11.16 5.76
C ALA A 390 -7.27 11.23 6.58
N GLY A 391 -7.85 12.41 6.70
CA GLY A 391 -9.05 12.69 7.48
C GLY A 391 -8.81 13.36 8.83
N ASP A 392 -7.58 13.37 9.33
CA ASP A 392 -7.26 14.01 10.61
C ASP A 392 -7.40 15.54 10.58
N GLU A 393 -7.43 16.14 9.39
CA GLU A 393 -7.68 17.57 9.19
C GLU A 393 -9.15 17.98 9.40
N PHE A 394 -10.06 17.01 9.53
CA PHE A 394 -11.47 17.25 9.84
C PHE A 394 -11.78 17.04 11.34
N TYR A 395 -12.92 17.56 11.80
CA TYR A 395 -13.40 17.43 13.17
C TYR A 395 -14.66 16.57 13.24
#